data_22e4ac5cd0719f765b8fbf9579d615df
#
_entry.id   22e4ac5cd0719f765b8fbf9579d615df
#
_cell.length_a   1.000
_cell.length_b   1.000
_cell.length_c   1.000
_cell.angle_alpha   90.00
_cell.angle_beta   90.00
_cell.angle_gamma   90.00
#
_symmetry.space_group_name_H-M   'P 1'
#
loop_
_entity.id
_entity.type
_entity.pdbx_description
1 polymer ?
#
loop_
_entity_poly.entity_id
_entity_poly.type
_entity_poly.pdbx_seq_one_letter_code
_entity_poly.pdbx_strand_id
1 'polypeptide(L)'
;MKLFHAPRSPFALKARIAAHELGLAARIDFVVVDPWVEESLRRFNPLCKVPTLLLDDGETALYDSPVICEYLDEAAGGGLTPRGSRRWEALRHQALADGLAEAVIRRFVERTEPIGERARRVAARQDKAIEATLDGLNRIVTASPAADATIGHVATAAALIYLSFRSPEIDWRAGRSRLAEWFDEFARRPSVISADFLPAVPR
;
A
#
# COMPACT_ATOMS: atom_id res chain seq x y z
N MET A 1 -13.06 -12.91 -9.52
CA MET A 1 -13.13 -11.78 -8.55
C MET A 1 -12.96 -10.46 -9.29
N LYS A 2 -13.43 -9.33 -8.70
CA LYS A 2 -13.17 -7.97 -9.24
C LYS A 2 -12.55 -7.10 -8.17
N LEU A 3 -11.42 -6.47 -8.47
CA LEU A 3 -10.78 -5.50 -7.57
C LEU A 3 -11.03 -4.08 -8.08
N PHE A 4 -11.90 -3.36 -7.40
CA PHE A 4 -12.09 -1.93 -7.62
C PHE A 4 -10.91 -1.16 -7.05
N HIS A 5 -10.24 -0.37 -7.87
CA HIS A 5 -9.02 0.32 -7.49
C HIS A 5 -8.88 1.70 -8.17
N ALA A 6 -8.17 2.60 -7.51
CA ALA A 6 -7.68 3.82 -8.15
C ALA A 6 -6.17 3.65 -8.42
N PRO A 7 -5.67 4.00 -9.62
CA PRO A 7 -4.28 3.77 -10.02
C PRO A 7 -3.25 4.38 -9.07
N ARG A 8 -3.61 5.49 -8.41
CA ARG A 8 -2.74 6.24 -7.48
C ARG A 8 -2.98 5.93 -6.00
N SER A 9 -3.80 4.93 -5.67
CA SER A 9 -4.02 4.54 -4.27
C SER A 9 -2.90 3.61 -3.79
N PRO A 10 -2.18 3.94 -2.71
CA PRO A 10 -1.13 3.06 -2.16
C PRO A 10 -1.70 1.75 -1.62
N PHE A 11 -2.92 1.80 -1.07
CA PHE A 11 -3.60 0.61 -0.55
C PHE A 11 -4.09 -0.32 -1.66
N ALA A 12 -4.54 0.27 -2.79
CA ALA A 12 -4.88 -0.52 -3.97
C ALA A 12 -3.62 -1.08 -4.64
N LEU A 13 -2.51 -0.33 -4.67
CA LEU A 13 -1.22 -0.83 -5.14
C LEU A 13 -0.77 -2.03 -4.31
N LYS A 14 -0.85 -1.95 -2.98
CA LYS A 14 -0.54 -3.07 -2.09
C LYS A 14 -1.33 -4.33 -2.46
N ALA A 15 -2.64 -4.21 -2.63
CA ALA A 15 -3.49 -5.36 -3.00
C ALA A 15 -3.14 -5.92 -4.39
N ARG A 16 -2.79 -5.08 -5.36
CA ARG A 16 -2.36 -5.51 -6.70
C ARG A 16 -1.01 -6.23 -6.65
N ILE A 17 -0.02 -5.68 -5.94
CA ILE A 17 1.27 -6.36 -5.75
C ILE A 17 1.05 -7.73 -5.07
N ALA A 18 0.23 -7.79 -4.01
CA ALA A 18 -0.08 -9.05 -3.35
C ALA A 18 -0.74 -10.06 -4.29
N ALA A 19 -1.69 -9.64 -5.12
CA ALA A 19 -2.33 -10.52 -6.11
C ALA A 19 -1.34 -11.09 -7.13
N HIS A 20 -0.39 -10.28 -7.61
CA HIS A 20 0.67 -10.73 -8.51
C HIS A 20 1.68 -11.65 -7.81
N GLU A 21 2.11 -11.32 -6.59
CA GLU A 21 3.05 -12.10 -5.80
C GLU A 21 2.51 -13.50 -5.49
N LEU A 22 1.20 -13.59 -5.26
CA LEU A 22 0.48 -14.84 -4.98
C LEU A 22 0.04 -15.60 -6.24
N GLY A 23 0.33 -15.10 -7.45
CA GLY A 23 -0.08 -15.73 -8.70
C GLY A 23 -1.59 -15.68 -8.98
N LEU A 24 -2.34 -14.85 -8.27
CA LEU A 24 -3.79 -14.72 -8.40
C LEU A 24 -4.24 -13.64 -9.39
N ALA A 25 -3.34 -12.81 -9.90
CA ALA A 25 -3.69 -11.66 -10.74
C ALA A 25 -4.54 -12.03 -11.96
N ALA A 26 -4.26 -13.15 -12.61
CA ALA A 26 -5.04 -13.63 -13.76
C ALA A 26 -6.49 -14.04 -13.43
N ARG A 27 -6.82 -14.20 -12.13
CA ARG A 27 -8.17 -14.52 -11.64
C ARG A 27 -8.95 -13.29 -11.17
N ILE A 28 -8.34 -12.09 -11.30
CA ILE A 28 -8.90 -10.84 -10.80
C ILE A 28 -9.08 -9.88 -11.97
N ASP A 29 -10.29 -9.39 -12.15
CA ASP A 29 -10.61 -8.28 -13.03
C ASP A 29 -10.29 -6.96 -12.28
N PHE A 30 -9.28 -6.23 -12.73
CA PHE A 30 -8.86 -4.96 -12.13
C PHE A 30 -9.69 -3.81 -12.72
N VAL A 31 -10.66 -3.33 -11.94
CA VAL A 31 -11.61 -2.30 -12.37
C VAL A 31 -11.17 -0.93 -11.82
N VAL A 32 -10.78 -0.04 -12.73
CA VAL A 32 -10.41 1.34 -12.34
C VAL A 32 -11.67 2.13 -12.00
N VAL A 33 -11.66 2.75 -10.82
CA VAL A 33 -12.74 3.63 -10.35
C VAL A 33 -12.16 4.90 -9.72
N ASP A 34 -12.92 5.98 -9.80
CA ASP A 34 -12.65 7.19 -9.02
C ASP A 34 -13.60 7.23 -7.80
N PRO A 35 -13.11 6.92 -6.58
CA PRO A 35 -13.95 6.85 -5.39
C PRO A 35 -14.54 8.21 -4.97
N TRP A 36 -14.09 9.31 -5.57
CA TRP A 36 -14.61 10.64 -5.30
C TRP A 36 -15.87 10.98 -6.07
N VAL A 37 -16.12 10.28 -7.19
CA VAL A 37 -17.26 10.54 -8.08
C VAL A 37 -18.14 9.33 -8.32
N GLU A 38 -17.62 8.12 -8.15
CA GLU A 38 -18.36 6.88 -8.41
C GLU A 38 -19.11 6.37 -7.17
N GLU A 39 -20.23 7.00 -6.88
CA GLU A 39 -21.13 6.59 -5.78
C GLU A 39 -21.62 5.13 -5.86
N SER A 40 -21.61 4.53 -7.06
CA SER A 40 -21.98 3.13 -7.27
C SER A 40 -21.11 2.14 -6.46
N LEU A 41 -19.87 2.53 -6.12
CA LEU A 41 -18.98 1.74 -5.27
C LEU A 41 -19.57 1.49 -3.87
N ARG A 42 -20.45 2.39 -3.37
CA ARG A 42 -21.12 2.22 -2.08
C ARG A 42 -21.99 0.98 -1.99
N ARG A 43 -22.44 0.48 -3.12
CA ARG A 43 -23.17 -0.80 -3.16
C ARG A 43 -22.33 -1.95 -2.57
N PHE A 44 -21.02 -1.91 -2.75
CA PHE A 44 -20.08 -2.94 -2.30
C PHE A 44 -19.30 -2.53 -1.05
N ASN A 45 -18.96 -1.23 -0.94
CA ASN A 45 -18.24 -0.68 0.19
C ASN A 45 -18.91 0.62 0.66
N PRO A 46 -19.62 0.61 1.80
CA PRO A 46 -20.30 1.82 2.30
C PRO A 46 -19.39 3.02 2.52
N LEU A 47 -18.09 2.77 2.75
CA LEU A 47 -17.08 3.83 2.91
C LEU A 47 -16.69 4.48 1.58
N CYS A 48 -17.11 3.93 0.44
CA CYS A 48 -16.72 4.39 -0.90
C CYS A 48 -15.19 4.51 -1.07
N LYS A 49 -14.45 3.54 -0.56
CA LYS A 49 -12.98 3.52 -0.58
C LYS A 49 -12.45 2.41 -1.47
N VAL A 50 -11.24 2.63 -1.97
CA VAL A 50 -10.47 1.63 -2.72
C VAL A 50 -9.21 1.24 -1.92
N PRO A 51 -8.79 -0.04 -2.01
CA PRO A 51 -9.36 -1.14 -2.77
C PRO A 51 -10.64 -1.72 -2.17
N THR A 52 -11.48 -2.27 -3.02
CA THR A 52 -12.62 -3.11 -2.64
C THR A 52 -12.61 -4.34 -3.55
N LEU A 53 -12.61 -5.54 -2.96
CA LEU A 53 -12.61 -6.81 -3.69
C LEU A 53 -14.00 -7.44 -3.66
N LEU A 54 -14.64 -7.57 -4.81
CA LEU A 54 -15.89 -8.31 -4.98
C LEU A 54 -15.56 -9.77 -5.35
N LEU A 55 -16.09 -10.70 -4.60
CA LEU A 55 -15.87 -12.13 -4.82
C LEU A 55 -16.70 -12.67 -6.01
N ASP A 56 -16.47 -13.93 -6.38
CA ASP A 56 -17.08 -14.55 -7.55
C ASP A 56 -18.59 -14.82 -7.39
N ASP A 57 -19.12 -14.78 -6.16
CA ASP A 57 -20.57 -14.81 -5.89
C ASP A 57 -21.30 -13.53 -6.35
N GLY A 58 -20.57 -12.45 -6.64
CA GLY A 58 -21.12 -11.17 -7.08
C GLY A 58 -21.80 -10.36 -5.98
N GLU A 59 -21.74 -10.80 -4.73
CA GLU A 59 -22.41 -10.20 -3.58
C GLU A 59 -21.45 -9.86 -2.45
N THR A 60 -20.53 -10.77 -2.11
CA THR A 60 -19.57 -10.59 -1.03
C THR A 60 -18.46 -9.63 -1.42
N ALA A 61 -18.34 -8.52 -0.71
CA ALA A 61 -17.26 -7.56 -0.92
C ALA A 61 -16.36 -7.47 0.32
N LEU A 62 -15.04 -7.52 0.09
CA LEU A 62 -14.02 -7.39 1.13
C LEU A 62 -13.33 -6.02 1.04
N TYR A 63 -13.10 -5.42 2.18
CA TYR A 63 -12.35 -4.19 2.43
C TYR A 63 -11.97 -4.18 3.93
N ASP A 64 -10.85 -3.53 4.35
CA ASP A 64 -9.94 -2.73 3.55
C ASP A 64 -8.76 -3.58 3.00
N SER A 65 -7.68 -2.92 2.59
CA SER A 65 -6.56 -3.62 1.95
C SER A 65 -5.87 -4.71 2.80
N PRO A 66 -5.75 -4.61 4.14
CA PRO A 66 -5.30 -5.71 4.99
C PRO A 66 -6.18 -6.95 4.86
N VAL A 67 -7.49 -6.79 4.93
CA VAL A 67 -8.47 -7.90 4.80
C VAL A 67 -8.38 -8.55 3.41
N ILE A 68 -8.30 -7.72 2.37
CA ILE A 68 -8.14 -8.21 0.98
C ILE A 68 -6.86 -9.03 0.84
N CYS A 69 -5.74 -8.51 1.34
CA CYS A 69 -4.46 -9.21 1.23
C CYS A 69 -4.45 -10.53 2.02
N GLU A 70 -5.09 -10.56 3.20
CA GLU A 70 -5.21 -11.79 3.98
C GLU A 70 -6.09 -12.83 3.28
N TYR A 71 -7.21 -12.41 2.69
CA TYR A 71 -8.06 -13.28 1.88
C TYR A 71 -7.31 -13.85 0.66
N LEU A 72 -6.58 -13.00 -0.07
CA LEU A 72 -5.80 -13.45 -1.23
C LEU A 72 -4.70 -14.44 -0.82
N ASP A 73 -4.04 -14.20 0.32
CA ASP A 73 -3.02 -15.09 0.86
C ASP A 73 -3.61 -16.47 1.21
N GLU A 74 -4.77 -16.51 1.87
CA GLU A 74 -5.48 -17.74 2.17
C GLU A 74 -5.91 -18.46 0.89
N ALA A 75 -6.49 -17.75 -0.08
CA ALA A 75 -6.94 -18.28 -1.35
C ALA A 75 -5.80 -18.86 -2.23
N ALA A 76 -4.57 -18.39 -2.01
CA ALA A 76 -3.35 -18.91 -2.65
C ALA A 76 -2.73 -20.10 -1.89
N GLY A 77 -3.25 -20.45 -0.72
CA GLY A 77 -2.65 -21.46 0.16
C GLY A 77 -1.57 -20.94 1.10
N GLY A 78 -1.47 -19.62 1.25
CA GLY A 78 -0.46 -18.91 2.03
C GLY A 78 0.76 -18.50 1.20
N GLY A 79 1.60 -17.65 1.76
CA GLY A 79 2.84 -17.19 1.12
C GLY A 79 3.31 -15.83 1.67
N LEU A 80 2.40 -14.88 1.89
CA LEU A 80 2.75 -13.53 2.34
C LEU A 80 2.63 -13.36 3.86
N THR A 81 1.74 -14.11 4.50
CA THR A 81 1.52 -14.01 5.95
C THR A 81 2.03 -15.30 6.63
N PRO A 82 3.21 -15.28 7.24
CA PRO A 82 3.77 -16.45 7.90
C PRO A 82 2.86 -16.97 9.03
N ARG A 83 3.03 -18.22 9.40
CA ARG A 83 2.32 -18.81 10.56
C ARG A 83 3.16 -18.63 11.85
N GLY A 84 2.51 -18.83 13.00
CA GLY A 84 3.15 -18.75 14.32
C GLY A 84 3.60 -17.33 14.69
N SER A 85 4.72 -17.23 15.39
CA SER A 85 5.24 -15.94 15.92
C SER A 85 5.58 -14.94 14.81
N ARG A 86 6.13 -15.42 13.69
CA ARG A 86 6.49 -14.57 12.54
C ARG A 86 5.26 -13.88 11.90
N ARG A 87 4.05 -14.39 12.13
CA ARG A 87 2.83 -13.73 11.70
C ARG A 87 2.72 -12.32 12.27
N TRP A 88 2.95 -12.18 13.56
CA TRP A 88 2.82 -10.87 14.24
C TRP A 88 3.88 -9.87 13.79
N GLU A 89 5.06 -10.36 13.46
CA GLU A 89 6.13 -9.53 12.89
C GLU A 89 5.72 -9.00 11.51
N ALA A 90 5.21 -9.86 10.63
CA ALA A 90 4.76 -9.48 9.29
C ALA A 90 3.57 -8.49 9.32
N LEU A 91 2.58 -8.75 10.18
CA LEU A 91 1.42 -7.86 10.34
C LEU A 91 1.80 -6.52 10.97
N ARG A 92 2.69 -6.50 11.97
CA ARG A 92 3.21 -5.25 12.53
C ARG A 92 4.01 -4.45 11.50
N HIS A 93 4.80 -5.13 10.67
CA HIS A 93 5.52 -4.50 9.57
C HIS A 93 4.53 -3.89 8.56
N GLN A 94 3.50 -4.63 8.17
CA GLN A 94 2.41 -4.12 7.32
C GLN A 94 1.77 -2.87 7.93
N ALA A 95 1.38 -2.93 9.21
CA ALA A 95 0.73 -1.80 9.89
C ALA A 95 1.62 -0.56 9.92
N LEU A 96 2.94 -0.73 10.10
CA LEU A 96 3.89 0.38 10.04
C LEU A 96 3.95 1.01 8.65
N ALA A 97 3.99 0.20 7.60
CA ALA A 97 4.03 0.67 6.22
C ALA A 97 2.70 1.31 5.78
N ASP A 98 1.57 0.73 6.18
CA ASP A 98 0.24 1.33 5.94
C ASP A 98 0.13 2.69 6.64
N GLY A 99 0.66 2.82 7.87
CA GLY A 99 0.76 4.08 8.59
C GLY A 99 1.62 5.13 7.88
N LEU A 100 2.69 4.72 7.18
CA LEU A 100 3.46 5.62 6.31
C LEU A 100 2.58 6.17 5.18
N ALA A 101 1.87 5.28 4.49
CA ALA A 101 0.99 5.70 3.39
C ALA A 101 -0.11 6.66 3.87
N GLU A 102 -0.73 6.39 5.03
CA GLU A 102 -1.71 7.27 5.66
C GLU A 102 -1.12 8.64 6.01
N ALA A 103 0.08 8.67 6.60
CA ALA A 103 0.75 9.91 6.95
C ALA A 103 1.04 10.78 5.71
N VAL A 104 1.47 10.14 4.60
CA VAL A 104 1.71 10.82 3.32
C VAL A 104 0.41 11.37 2.73
N ILE A 105 -0.69 10.59 2.75
CA ILE A 105 -2.01 11.05 2.29
C ILE A 105 -2.47 12.26 3.10
N ARG A 106 -2.43 12.18 4.43
CA ARG A 106 -2.84 13.29 5.30
C ARG A 106 -2.00 14.54 5.07
N ARG A 107 -0.68 14.37 5.01
CA ARG A 107 0.24 15.47 4.72
C ARG A 107 -0.10 16.15 3.40
N PHE A 108 -0.39 15.35 2.35
CA PHE A 108 -0.77 15.86 1.04
C PHE A 108 -2.07 16.66 1.09
N VAL A 109 -3.13 16.12 1.71
CA VAL A 109 -4.43 16.80 1.83
C VAL A 109 -4.30 18.12 2.59
N GLU A 110 -3.62 18.12 3.74
CA GLU A 110 -3.44 19.31 4.56
C GLU A 110 -2.58 20.41 3.89
N ARG A 111 -1.77 20.04 2.88
CA ARG A 111 -0.97 21.00 2.10
C ARG A 111 -1.72 21.56 0.90
N THR A 112 -2.72 20.87 0.41
CA THR A 112 -3.50 21.30 -0.78
C THR A 112 -4.74 22.11 -0.42
N GLU A 113 -5.15 22.13 0.86
CA GLU A 113 -6.30 22.88 1.34
C GLU A 113 -5.92 24.22 2.01
N PRO A 114 -6.85 25.20 2.10
CA PRO A 114 -6.57 26.50 2.74
C PRO A 114 -6.10 26.33 4.20
N ILE A 115 -4.96 26.89 4.51
CA ILE A 115 -4.16 26.55 5.69
C ILE A 115 -4.55 27.42 6.89
N GLY A 116 -5.09 26.78 7.93
CA GLY A 116 -5.15 27.31 9.29
C GLY A 116 -4.01 26.77 10.17
N GLU A 117 -3.87 27.30 11.38
CA GLU A 117 -2.84 26.85 12.34
C GLU A 117 -2.99 25.35 12.68
N ARG A 118 -4.23 24.86 12.75
CA ARG A 118 -4.52 23.44 12.98
C ARG A 118 -3.96 22.55 11.88
N ALA A 119 -4.16 22.91 10.59
CA ALA A 119 -3.66 22.16 9.45
C ALA A 119 -2.13 22.10 9.48
N ARG A 120 -1.46 23.20 9.78
CA ARG A 120 0.02 23.23 9.94
C ARG A 120 0.51 22.30 11.04
N ARG A 121 -0.17 22.25 12.19
CA ARG A 121 0.17 21.31 13.28
C ARG A 121 -0.05 19.85 12.89
N VAL A 122 -1.11 19.55 12.16
CA VAL A 122 -1.37 18.21 11.63
C VAL A 122 -0.27 17.82 10.64
N ALA A 123 0.05 18.68 9.67
CA ALA A 123 1.11 18.42 8.69
C ALA A 123 2.47 18.18 9.38
N ALA A 124 2.88 19.01 10.34
CA ALA A 124 4.12 18.84 11.08
C ALA A 124 4.15 17.54 11.90
N ARG A 125 3.00 17.07 12.39
CA ARG A 125 2.89 15.75 13.03
C ARG A 125 3.11 14.61 12.03
N GLN A 126 2.56 14.77 10.80
CA GLN A 126 2.76 13.76 9.77
C GLN A 126 4.22 13.73 9.30
N ASP A 127 4.90 14.88 9.16
CA ASP A 127 6.32 14.92 8.84
C ASP A 127 7.15 14.09 9.84
N LYS A 128 6.90 14.28 11.14
CA LYS A 128 7.57 13.48 12.20
C LYS A 128 7.20 11.98 12.11
N ALA A 129 5.95 11.66 11.81
CA ALA A 129 5.51 10.27 11.67
C ALA A 129 6.19 9.59 10.47
N ILE A 130 6.29 10.29 9.33
CA ILE A 130 6.99 9.83 8.13
C ILE A 130 8.45 9.49 8.46
N GLU A 131 9.19 10.44 9.05
CA GLU A 131 10.60 10.25 9.42
C GLU A 131 10.79 9.07 10.36
N ALA A 132 10.03 9.02 11.47
CA ALA A 132 10.11 7.93 12.44
C ALA A 132 9.76 6.56 11.84
N THR A 133 8.80 6.53 10.92
CA THR A 133 8.40 5.29 10.22
C THR A 133 9.47 4.83 9.26
N LEU A 134 10.07 5.73 8.48
CA LEU A 134 11.17 5.41 7.58
C LEU A 134 12.37 4.83 8.35
N ASP A 135 12.72 5.41 9.51
CA ASP A 135 13.76 4.89 10.39
C ASP A 135 13.38 3.50 10.95
N GLY A 136 12.11 3.32 11.29
CA GLY A 136 11.56 2.03 11.71
C GLY A 136 11.69 0.97 10.64
N LEU A 137 11.29 1.28 9.41
CA LEU A 137 11.39 0.39 8.25
C LEU A 137 12.86 0.05 7.93
N ASN A 138 13.76 1.04 7.97
CA ASN A 138 15.20 0.83 7.77
C ASN A 138 15.81 -0.17 8.76
N ARG A 139 15.26 -0.27 9.99
CA ARG A 139 15.68 -1.27 10.97
C ARG A 139 15.10 -2.66 10.74
N ILE A 140 13.89 -2.73 10.18
CA ILE A 140 13.13 -3.99 10.02
C ILE A 140 13.53 -4.74 8.76
N VAL A 141 13.71 -4.02 7.62
CA VAL A 141 14.04 -4.68 6.36
C VAL A 141 15.41 -5.37 6.46
N THR A 142 15.45 -6.62 6.05
CA THR A 142 16.67 -7.41 5.99
C THR A 142 17.27 -7.34 4.60
N ALA A 143 18.57 -7.48 4.49
CA ALA A 143 19.33 -7.31 3.26
C ALA A 143 19.03 -8.35 2.15
N SER A 144 18.16 -9.33 2.38
CA SER A 144 17.79 -10.31 1.35
C SER A 144 16.27 -10.42 1.23
N PRO A 145 15.66 -9.69 0.27
CA PRO A 145 14.22 -9.80 -0.01
C PRO A 145 13.86 -11.02 -0.87
N ALA A 146 14.86 -11.79 -1.31
CA ALA A 146 14.67 -12.63 -2.50
C ALA A 146 13.81 -13.88 -2.27
N ALA A 147 13.82 -14.50 -1.09
CA ALA A 147 13.18 -15.83 -0.94
C ALA A 147 11.79 -15.78 -0.28
N ASP A 148 11.57 -14.90 0.70
CA ASP A 148 10.37 -14.93 1.55
C ASP A 148 9.73 -13.52 1.66
N ALA A 149 9.17 -13.00 0.57
CA ALA A 149 8.38 -11.77 0.62
C ALA A 149 7.21 -11.95 1.59
N THR A 150 7.06 -11.02 2.54
CA THR A 150 5.90 -10.99 3.43
C THR A 150 4.98 -9.83 3.06
N ILE A 151 3.77 -9.84 3.60
CA ILE A 151 2.84 -8.74 3.43
C ILE A 151 3.40 -7.40 3.93
N GLY A 152 4.27 -7.41 4.93
CA GLY A 152 5.01 -6.23 5.37
C GLY A 152 5.94 -5.66 4.29
N HIS A 153 6.61 -6.50 3.53
CA HIS A 153 7.44 -6.10 2.41
C HIS A 153 6.61 -5.50 1.28
N VAL A 154 5.50 -6.15 0.91
CA VAL A 154 4.55 -5.66 -0.10
C VAL A 154 4.00 -4.28 0.27
N ALA A 155 3.58 -4.11 1.54
CA ALA A 155 3.08 -2.84 2.04
C ALA A 155 4.16 -1.75 2.02
N THR A 156 5.42 -2.10 2.39
CA THR A 156 6.54 -1.16 2.37
C THR A 156 6.84 -0.68 0.95
N ALA A 157 6.89 -1.57 -0.02
CA ALA A 157 7.11 -1.19 -1.42
C ALA A 157 6.01 -0.23 -1.91
N ALA A 158 4.74 -0.55 -1.66
CA ALA A 158 3.61 0.29 -2.03
C ALA A 158 3.67 1.68 -1.37
N ALA A 159 4.02 1.75 -0.09
CA ALA A 159 4.14 3.00 0.65
C ALA A 159 5.31 3.87 0.16
N LEU A 160 6.47 3.29 -0.13
CA LEU A 160 7.65 4.02 -0.64
C LEU A 160 7.43 4.53 -2.06
N ILE A 161 6.79 3.74 -2.93
CA ILE A 161 6.38 4.18 -4.28
C ILE A 161 5.44 5.39 -4.15
N TYR A 162 4.46 5.31 -3.26
CA TYR A 162 3.51 6.39 -3.05
C TYR A 162 4.15 7.64 -2.44
N LEU A 163 5.06 7.49 -1.47
CA LEU A 163 5.83 8.59 -0.89
C LEU A 163 6.63 9.32 -1.96
N SER A 164 7.39 8.57 -2.78
CA SER A 164 8.19 9.13 -3.88
C SER A 164 7.33 9.90 -4.89
N PHE A 165 6.10 9.43 -5.12
CA PHE A 165 5.15 10.10 -6.01
C PHE A 165 4.54 11.38 -5.43
N ARG A 166 4.12 11.35 -4.15
CA ARG A 166 3.36 12.45 -3.52
C ARG A 166 4.23 13.50 -2.84
N SER A 167 5.42 13.13 -2.46
CA SER A 167 6.34 13.98 -1.71
C SER A 167 7.78 13.80 -2.22
N PRO A 168 8.03 14.09 -3.51
CA PRO A 168 9.35 13.89 -4.12
C PRO A 168 10.45 14.76 -3.45
N GLU A 169 10.05 15.78 -2.70
CA GLU A 169 10.95 16.62 -1.90
C GLU A 169 11.50 15.91 -0.66
N ILE A 170 10.91 14.79 -0.25
CA ILE A 170 11.42 13.98 0.86
C ILE A 170 12.41 12.96 0.32
N ASP A 171 13.70 13.23 0.56
CA ASP A 171 14.74 12.23 0.29
C ASP A 171 14.71 11.14 1.37
N TRP A 172 13.80 10.18 1.22
CA TRP A 172 13.65 9.09 2.16
C TRP A 172 14.84 8.11 2.18
N ARG A 173 15.73 8.19 1.19
CA ARG A 173 16.93 7.34 1.07
C ARG A 173 18.09 7.87 1.92
N ALA A 174 18.16 9.19 2.13
CA ALA A 174 19.23 9.81 2.90
C ALA A 174 19.30 9.25 4.33
N GLY A 175 20.46 8.70 4.71
CA GLY A 175 20.70 8.07 6.00
C GLY A 175 20.03 6.70 6.20
N ARG A 176 19.40 6.12 5.14
CA ARG A 176 18.66 4.85 5.22
C ARG A 176 19.09 3.88 4.11
N SER A 177 20.39 3.61 4.05
CA SER A 177 20.99 2.79 2.99
C SER A 177 20.37 1.39 2.91
N ARG A 178 20.11 0.74 4.07
CA ARG A 178 19.49 -0.58 4.09
C ARG A 178 18.10 -0.59 3.46
N LEU A 179 17.26 0.39 3.77
CA LEU A 179 15.92 0.51 3.18
C LEU A 179 16.02 0.82 1.68
N ALA A 180 16.97 1.66 1.27
CA ALA A 180 17.20 2.01 -0.11
C ALA A 180 17.63 0.80 -0.95
N GLU A 181 18.64 0.06 -0.49
CA GLU A 181 19.13 -1.16 -1.14
C GLU A 181 18.05 -2.22 -1.24
N TRP A 182 17.34 -2.46 -0.14
CA TRP A 182 16.20 -3.38 -0.11
C TRP A 182 15.13 -2.99 -1.15
N PHE A 183 14.76 -1.70 -1.20
CA PHE A 183 13.73 -1.24 -2.13
C PHE A 183 14.18 -1.38 -3.58
N ASP A 184 15.43 -1.06 -3.91
CA ASP A 184 15.97 -1.18 -5.25
C ASP A 184 15.95 -2.63 -5.76
N GLU A 185 16.12 -3.60 -4.86
CA GLU A 185 15.97 -5.00 -5.18
C GLU A 185 14.49 -5.41 -5.28
N PHE A 186 13.68 -5.07 -4.28
CA PHE A 186 12.27 -5.45 -4.22
C PHE A 186 11.45 -4.86 -5.38
N ALA A 187 11.73 -3.62 -5.78
CA ALA A 187 11.05 -2.94 -6.87
C ALA A 187 11.26 -3.61 -8.25
N ARG A 188 12.27 -4.45 -8.39
CA ARG A 188 12.52 -5.24 -9.63
C ARG A 188 11.69 -6.51 -9.70
N ARG A 189 10.95 -6.86 -8.66
CA ARG A 189 10.10 -8.06 -8.69
C ARG A 189 9.01 -7.92 -9.75
N PRO A 190 8.72 -8.99 -10.51
CA PRO A 190 7.66 -8.98 -11.52
C PRO A 190 6.30 -8.53 -10.94
N SER A 191 6.01 -8.88 -9.69
CA SER A 191 4.79 -8.48 -8.98
C SER A 191 4.64 -6.97 -8.81
N VAL A 192 5.73 -6.26 -8.53
CA VAL A 192 5.75 -4.80 -8.38
C VAL A 192 5.63 -4.12 -9.75
N ILE A 193 6.40 -4.61 -10.74
CA ILE A 193 6.38 -4.08 -12.10
C ILE A 193 4.99 -4.26 -12.72
N SER A 194 4.40 -5.45 -12.61
CA SER A 194 3.09 -5.78 -13.18
C SER A 194 1.92 -5.09 -12.46
N ALA A 195 2.11 -4.68 -11.21
CA ALA A 195 1.09 -3.92 -10.48
C ALA A 195 0.88 -2.51 -11.03
N ASP A 196 1.76 -2.01 -11.90
CA ASP A 196 1.64 -0.81 -12.71
C ASP A 196 1.09 0.42 -11.96
N PHE A 197 1.93 1.02 -11.12
CA PHE A 197 1.60 2.28 -10.46
C PHE A 197 1.75 3.42 -11.46
N LEU A 198 0.65 3.87 -12.03
CA LEU A 198 0.66 4.96 -12.99
C LEU A 198 0.97 6.29 -12.28
N PRO A 199 2.03 7.01 -12.67
CA PRO A 199 2.23 8.40 -12.28
C PRO A 199 1.05 9.25 -12.77
N ALA A 200 0.75 10.34 -12.07
CA ALA A 200 -0.31 11.27 -12.49
C ALA A 200 -0.08 11.72 -13.94
N VAL A 201 -1.08 11.56 -14.77
CA VAL A 201 -1.18 12.42 -15.96
C VAL A 201 -1.27 13.85 -15.41
N PRO A 202 -0.37 14.77 -15.76
CA PRO A 202 -0.54 16.18 -15.39
C PRO A 202 -1.90 16.65 -15.95
N ARG A 203 -2.73 17.22 -15.09
CA ARG A 203 -3.93 17.96 -15.53
C ARG A 203 -3.54 19.32 -16.03
#